data_47ab148fd63f6bafe9451b69c303c01d
#
_entry.id   47ab148fd63f6bafe9451b69c303c01d
#
_cell.length_a   1.000
_cell.length_b   1.000
_cell.length_c   1.000
_cell.angle_alpha   90.00
_cell.angle_beta   90.00
_cell.angle_gamma   90.00
#
_symmetry.space_group_name_H-M   'P 1'
#
loop_
_entity.id
_entity.type
_entity.pdbx_description
1 polymer ?
#
loop_
_entity_poly.entity_id
_entity_poly.type
_entity_poly.pdbx_seq_one_letter_code
_entity_poly.pdbx_strand_id
1 'polypeptide(L)'
;MKTIVLKFGGTSVGSIDRIKKAIKIISSHKKGGNKVAVISSAMSGVTNDLVKKSKLISNNFDKAEYDSLLATGEQASCALIAGGLNDIGLKSRSWLAWQIPILTSGPHSGARIENIESKILLKFMKSGGIPIITGFQGINSSFRITTLGRGGSDASAIMLAKFLKADECIIYTDVDGVYTTDPRLHKKAKKIKKIFYDEMLEMASLGSKVMQPTSVQDAKLNNIDIQVKSSFIKKPGTLITSSKKEFSNKIITGISSTKNDAKITIVGVKDKPGIAASIFKPLSENLINVDMVVQNISLNNKETDITFTIKSEDLKKTEKLIKQNKKISYRELSFDKNVSKVSIIGVGMITTPGITYRMFQALASKKINIMVISTSEIKISVLISSKNIKKAIAALHKEFKLD
;
A
#
# COMPACT_ATOMS: atom_id res chain seq x y z
N MET A 1 17.69 0.63 -26.51
CA MET A 1 18.18 1.15 -25.20
C MET A 1 16.98 1.65 -24.44
N LYS A 2 16.60 0.94 -23.35
CA LYS A 2 15.43 1.29 -22.52
C LYS A 2 15.79 2.32 -21.46
N THR A 3 14.83 3.15 -21.07
CA THR A 3 14.89 3.99 -19.87
C THR A 3 14.21 3.25 -18.72
N ILE A 4 14.94 3.01 -17.64
CA ILE A 4 14.45 2.21 -16.50
C ILE A 4 14.57 3.04 -15.22
N VAL A 5 13.48 3.11 -14.46
CA VAL A 5 13.49 3.64 -13.11
C VAL A 5 13.56 2.48 -12.11
N LEU A 6 14.57 2.50 -11.25
CA LEU A 6 14.75 1.53 -10.17
C LEU A 6 14.42 2.20 -8.84
N LYS A 7 13.66 1.55 -7.98
CA LYS A 7 13.45 2.01 -6.61
C LYS A 7 13.97 0.98 -5.61
N PHE A 8 14.71 1.42 -4.63
CA PHE A 8 15.15 0.59 -3.52
C PHE A 8 14.48 1.01 -2.22
N GLY A 9 13.74 0.06 -1.60
CA GLY A 9 13.09 0.26 -0.30
C GLY A 9 14.10 0.31 0.86
N GLY A 10 13.68 0.80 2.02
CA GLY A 10 14.56 0.97 3.18
C GLY A 10 15.23 -0.34 3.62
N THR A 11 14.55 -1.48 3.52
CA THR A 11 15.15 -2.80 3.78
C THR A 11 16.22 -3.16 2.76
N SER A 12 16.06 -2.74 1.50
CA SER A 12 17.02 -3.01 0.41
C SER A 12 18.31 -2.20 0.53
N VAL A 13 18.30 -1.11 1.29
CA VAL A 13 19.47 -0.24 1.56
C VAL A 13 19.76 -0.14 3.07
N GLY A 14 19.24 -1.05 3.88
CA GLY A 14 19.25 -0.99 5.35
C GLY A 14 20.62 -1.23 6.02
N SER A 15 21.66 -1.56 5.26
CA SER A 15 23.04 -1.69 5.74
C SER A 15 24.01 -1.44 4.59
N ILE A 16 25.29 -1.23 4.91
CA ILE A 16 26.34 -1.04 3.88
C ILE A 16 26.40 -2.24 2.93
N ASP A 17 26.30 -3.48 3.43
CA ASP A 17 26.28 -4.67 2.57
C ASP A 17 25.07 -4.72 1.63
N ARG A 18 23.92 -4.23 2.08
CA ARG A 18 22.72 -4.10 1.24
C ARG A 18 22.88 -3.02 0.19
N ILE A 19 23.48 -1.89 0.54
CA ILE A 19 23.83 -0.83 -0.41
C ILE A 19 24.80 -1.37 -1.48
N LYS A 20 25.83 -2.14 -1.10
CA LYS A 20 26.72 -2.81 -2.06
C LYS A 20 25.97 -3.76 -3.00
N LYS A 21 24.94 -4.48 -2.52
CA LYS A 21 24.08 -5.31 -3.38
C LYS A 21 23.22 -4.45 -4.32
N ALA A 22 22.65 -3.35 -3.84
CA ALA A 22 21.91 -2.41 -4.68
C ALA A 22 22.79 -1.84 -5.79
N ILE A 23 24.04 -1.44 -5.49
CA ILE A 23 25.04 -0.98 -6.46
C ILE A 23 25.28 -2.05 -7.55
N LYS A 24 25.43 -3.33 -7.18
CA LYS A 24 25.59 -4.44 -8.15
C LYS A 24 24.36 -4.58 -9.06
N ILE A 25 23.14 -4.43 -8.52
CA ILE A 25 21.90 -4.48 -9.31
C ILE A 25 21.85 -3.31 -10.29
N ILE A 26 22.12 -2.08 -9.84
CA ILE A 26 22.15 -0.86 -10.68
C ILE A 26 23.18 -1.02 -11.79
N SER A 27 24.39 -1.45 -11.44
CA SER A 27 25.48 -1.72 -12.39
C SER A 27 25.07 -2.75 -13.46
N SER A 28 24.37 -3.83 -13.06
CA SER A 28 23.88 -4.85 -14.01
C SER A 28 22.90 -4.27 -15.03
N HIS A 29 21.96 -3.43 -14.60
CA HIS A 29 21.03 -2.74 -15.51
C HIS A 29 21.75 -1.78 -16.44
N LYS A 30 22.75 -1.03 -15.94
CA LYS A 30 23.55 -0.09 -16.75
C LYS A 30 24.39 -0.81 -17.78
N LYS A 31 25.09 -1.89 -17.40
CA LYS A 31 25.89 -2.74 -18.31
C LYS A 31 25.03 -3.42 -19.37
N GLY A 32 23.75 -3.67 -19.10
CA GLY A 32 22.78 -4.15 -20.08
C GLY A 32 22.34 -3.11 -21.12
N GLY A 33 23.03 -1.97 -21.22
CA GLY A 33 22.78 -0.93 -22.23
C GLY A 33 21.62 0.02 -21.91
N ASN A 34 21.07 0.00 -20.70
CA ASN A 34 19.93 0.83 -20.33
C ASN A 34 20.33 2.22 -19.81
N LYS A 35 19.43 3.19 -19.98
CA LYS A 35 19.44 4.44 -19.22
C LYS A 35 18.76 4.16 -17.88
N VAL A 36 19.47 4.40 -16.78
CA VAL A 36 19.01 4.06 -15.44
C VAL A 36 18.89 5.31 -14.59
N ALA A 37 17.73 5.50 -13.94
CA ALA A 37 17.52 6.44 -12.86
C ALA A 37 17.10 5.67 -11.60
N VAL A 38 17.51 6.13 -10.42
CA VAL A 38 17.29 5.41 -9.17
C VAL A 38 16.61 6.30 -8.14
N ILE A 39 15.57 5.78 -7.50
CA ILE A 39 14.96 6.33 -6.28
C ILE A 39 15.44 5.51 -5.09
N SER A 40 15.99 6.16 -4.07
CA SER A 40 16.35 5.49 -2.81
C SER A 40 15.47 5.96 -1.65
N SER A 41 15.04 5.01 -0.82
CA SER A 41 14.47 5.30 0.50
C SER A 41 15.60 5.52 1.52
N ALA A 42 15.26 6.08 2.68
CA ALA A 42 16.15 6.06 3.84
C ALA A 42 16.52 4.63 4.23
N MET A 43 17.68 4.45 4.84
CA MET A 43 18.09 3.17 5.41
C MET A 43 17.08 2.70 6.48
N SER A 44 16.85 1.39 6.55
CA SER A 44 15.89 0.79 7.51
C SER A 44 16.16 1.27 8.93
N GLY A 45 15.10 1.77 9.60
CA GLY A 45 15.16 2.29 10.97
C GLY A 45 15.45 3.79 11.08
N VAL A 46 16.14 4.40 10.11
CA VAL A 46 16.55 5.82 10.17
C VAL A 46 15.34 6.74 10.30
N THR A 47 14.33 6.60 9.46
CA THR A 47 13.12 7.43 9.54
C THR A 47 12.42 7.29 10.91
N ASN A 48 12.33 6.07 11.45
CA ASN A 48 11.74 5.85 12.78
C ASN A 48 12.54 6.51 13.90
N ASP A 49 13.86 6.53 13.78
CA ASP A 49 14.75 7.20 14.75
C ASP A 49 14.57 8.73 14.70
N LEU A 50 14.49 9.30 13.49
CA LEU A 50 14.20 10.72 13.31
C LEU A 50 12.82 11.12 13.88
N VAL A 51 11.80 10.28 13.67
CA VAL A 51 10.46 10.45 14.28
C VAL A 51 10.54 10.43 15.81
N LYS A 52 11.35 9.53 16.40
CA LYS A 52 11.54 9.51 17.86
C LYS A 52 12.20 10.79 18.36
N LYS A 53 13.23 11.27 17.67
CA LYS A 53 13.94 12.51 18.02
C LYS A 53 13.01 13.72 18.01
N SER A 54 12.16 13.88 16.98
CA SER A 54 11.20 14.98 16.94
C SER A 54 10.21 14.94 18.12
N LYS A 55 9.70 13.75 18.46
CA LYS A 55 8.78 13.57 19.61
C LYS A 55 9.43 13.85 20.97
N LEU A 56 10.71 13.60 21.10
CA LEU A 56 11.45 13.92 22.33
C LEU A 56 11.61 15.43 22.55
N ILE A 57 11.62 16.21 21.45
CA ILE A 57 11.68 17.67 21.51
C ILE A 57 10.29 18.24 21.79
N SER A 58 9.25 17.80 21.04
CA SER A 58 7.89 18.29 21.21
C SER A 58 6.85 17.31 20.69
N ASN A 59 5.74 17.18 21.43
CA ASN A 59 4.56 16.45 20.94
C ASN A 59 3.84 17.20 19.80
N ASN A 60 4.04 18.53 19.70
CA ASN A 60 3.48 19.41 18.68
C ASN A 60 4.59 19.95 17.77
N PHE A 61 5.52 19.08 17.36
CA PHE A 61 6.63 19.45 16.49
C PHE A 61 6.09 20.04 15.18
N ASP A 62 6.63 21.19 14.75
CA ASP A 62 6.22 21.84 13.50
C ASP A 62 6.34 20.86 12.32
N LYS A 63 5.30 20.81 11.50
CA LYS A 63 5.24 19.80 10.43
C LYS A 63 6.19 20.08 9.27
N ALA A 64 6.52 21.34 8.98
CA ALA A 64 7.48 21.67 7.94
C ALA A 64 8.91 21.34 8.37
N GLU A 65 9.24 21.59 9.66
CA GLU A 65 10.52 21.14 10.23
C GLU A 65 10.58 19.61 10.36
N TYR A 66 9.45 18.97 10.65
CA TYR A 66 9.35 17.51 10.68
C TYR A 66 9.66 16.88 9.32
N ASP A 67 9.09 17.41 8.24
CA ASP A 67 9.35 16.97 6.88
C ASP A 67 10.82 17.20 6.50
N SER A 68 11.39 18.34 6.85
CA SER A 68 12.80 18.67 6.63
C SER A 68 13.72 17.69 7.37
N LEU A 69 13.40 17.36 8.61
CA LEU A 69 14.13 16.37 9.41
C LEU A 69 14.08 14.99 8.77
N LEU A 70 12.89 14.51 8.42
CA LEU A 70 12.74 13.15 7.86
C LEU A 70 13.46 13.00 6.51
N ALA A 71 13.45 14.03 5.67
CA ALA A 71 14.06 14.04 4.35
C ALA A 71 15.60 13.79 4.36
N THR A 72 16.27 13.99 5.49
CA THR A 72 17.71 13.75 5.63
C THR A 72 18.08 12.26 5.49
N GLY A 73 17.17 11.36 5.82
CA GLY A 73 17.41 9.92 5.74
C GLY A 73 17.67 9.43 4.32
N GLU A 74 16.91 9.92 3.35
CA GLU A 74 17.07 9.60 1.93
C GLU A 74 18.32 10.22 1.34
N GLN A 75 18.73 11.40 1.81
CA GLN A 75 19.94 12.08 1.36
C GLN A 75 21.18 11.23 1.63
N ALA A 76 21.28 10.66 2.85
CA ALA A 76 22.40 9.80 3.23
C ALA A 76 22.49 8.54 2.35
N SER A 77 21.38 7.83 2.13
CA SER A 77 21.37 6.62 1.30
C SER A 77 21.70 6.90 -0.17
N CYS A 78 21.21 8.02 -0.73
CA CYS A 78 21.50 8.43 -2.09
C CYS A 78 22.99 8.74 -2.29
N ALA A 79 23.60 9.46 -1.35
CA ALA A 79 25.03 9.79 -1.41
C ALA A 79 25.91 8.53 -1.36
N LEU A 80 25.58 7.58 -0.45
CA LEU A 80 26.31 6.31 -0.34
C LEU A 80 26.21 5.47 -1.61
N ILE A 81 25.04 5.40 -2.24
CA ILE A 81 24.86 4.66 -3.51
C ILE A 81 25.63 5.36 -4.63
N ALA A 82 25.52 6.68 -4.75
CA ALA A 82 26.20 7.44 -5.81
C ALA A 82 27.71 7.35 -5.69
N GLY A 83 28.26 7.52 -4.48
CA GLY A 83 29.69 7.35 -4.19
C GLY A 83 30.20 5.95 -4.55
N GLY A 84 29.46 4.91 -4.13
CA GLY A 84 29.86 3.54 -4.45
C GLY A 84 29.74 3.16 -5.94
N LEU A 85 28.85 3.81 -6.71
CA LEU A 85 28.82 3.66 -8.18
C LEU A 85 29.99 4.35 -8.84
N ASN A 86 30.40 5.54 -8.38
CA ASN A 86 31.57 6.25 -8.90
C ASN A 86 32.86 5.47 -8.62
N ASP A 87 32.98 4.84 -7.45
CA ASP A 87 34.14 4.01 -7.08
C ASP A 87 34.36 2.84 -8.06
N ILE A 88 33.29 2.28 -8.61
CA ILE A 88 33.35 1.22 -9.63
C ILE A 88 33.34 1.75 -11.07
N GLY A 89 33.66 3.04 -11.30
CA GLY A 89 33.75 3.67 -12.60
C GLY A 89 32.43 3.99 -13.30
N LEU A 90 31.31 3.96 -12.60
CA LEU A 90 30.00 4.32 -13.16
C LEU A 90 29.65 5.75 -12.78
N LYS A 91 29.66 6.69 -13.75
CA LYS A 91 29.30 8.09 -13.55
C LYS A 91 27.93 8.20 -12.86
N SER A 92 27.92 8.67 -11.63
CA SER A 92 26.73 8.79 -10.81
C SER A 92 26.71 10.09 -10.00
N ARG A 93 25.52 10.57 -9.65
CA ARG A 93 25.33 11.73 -8.80
C ARG A 93 24.03 11.58 -7.99
N SER A 94 24.10 11.96 -6.71
CA SER A 94 22.92 12.11 -5.87
C SER A 94 22.19 13.42 -6.17
N TRP A 95 20.85 13.38 -6.16
CA TRP A 95 19.99 14.52 -6.44
C TRP A 95 18.95 14.66 -5.34
N LEU A 96 18.89 15.82 -4.74
CA LEU A 96 17.88 16.18 -3.75
C LEU A 96 16.64 16.75 -4.44
N ALA A 97 15.49 16.65 -3.81
CA ALA A 97 14.21 17.07 -4.39
C ALA A 97 14.17 18.52 -4.86
N TRP A 98 14.89 19.43 -4.20
CA TRP A 98 14.96 20.83 -4.59
C TRP A 98 15.93 21.11 -5.75
N GLN A 99 16.93 20.23 -5.97
CA GLN A 99 17.88 20.36 -7.09
C GLN A 99 17.26 19.98 -8.45
N ILE A 100 16.23 19.17 -8.45
CA ILE A 100 15.47 18.72 -9.62
C ILE A 100 13.98 19.02 -9.42
N PRO A 101 13.59 20.22 -9.06
CA PRO A 101 12.31 20.56 -8.43
C PRO A 101 11.23 19.49 -8.54
N ILE A 102 11.11 18.64 -7.50
CA ILE A 102 9.98 17.73 -7.34
C ILE A 102 8.86 18.52 -6.69
N LEU A 103 8.02 19.14 -7.51
CA LEU A 103 6.95 20.01 -7.03
C LEU A 103 5.81 19.18 -6.42
N THR A 104 5.34 19.63 -5.26
CA THR A 104 4.27 18.97 -4.52
C THR A 104 3.19 19.94 -4.09
N SER A 105 1.99 19.41 -3.90
CA SER A 105 0.85 20.10 -3.27
C SER A 105 0.34 19.31 -2.06
N GLY A 106 -0.54 19.96 -1.29
CA GLY A 106 -1.15 19.38 -0.10
C GLY A 106 -0.38 19.61 1.19
N PRO A 107 -0.83 18.99 2.29
CA PRO A 107 -0.27 19.24 3.61
C PRO A 107 1.11 18.58 3.79
N HIS A 108 1.91 19.15 4.69
CA HIS A 108 3.11 18.46 5.17
C HIS A 108 2.79 17.04 5.68
N SER A 109 3.72 16.10 5.51
CA SER A 109 3.61 14.68 5.86
C SER A 109 2.55 13.89 5.08
N GLY A 110 1.99 14.47 4.03
CA GLY A 110 0.96 13.87 3.17
C GLY A 110 0.85 14.54 1.80
N ALA A 111 1.91 15.20 1.35
CA ALA A 111 1.97 15.88 0.07
C ALA A 111 1.89 14.91 -1.11
N ARG A 112 1.51 15.41 -2.30
CA ARG A 112 1.45 14.68 -3.55
C ARG A 112 2.33 15.34 -4.59
N ILE A 113 3.03 14.53 -5.40
CA ILE A 113 3.87 15.04 -6.50
C ILE A 113 2.96 15.48 -7.64
N GLU A 114 3.12 16.72 -8.06
CA GLU A 114 2.45 17.30 -9.23
C GLU A 114 3.33 17.30 -10.45
N ASN A 115 4.61 17.66 -10.28
CA ASN A 115 5.57 17.79 -11.37
C ASN A 115 6.99 17.40 -10.92
N ILE A 116 7.80 16.97 -11.88
CA ILE A 116 9.25 16.75 -11.71
C ILE A 116 9.95 17.40 -12.89
N GLU A 117 10.87 18.35 -12.61
CA GLU A 117 11.70 18.97 -13.66
C GLU A 117 12.75 17.97 -14.15
N SER A 118 12.35 17.14 -15.12
CA SER A 118 13.16 15.99 -15.58
C SER A 118 14.24 16.35 -16.60
N LYS A 119 14.27 17.55 -17.16
CA LYS A 119 15.21 17.93 -18.24
C LYS A 119 16.66 17.77 -17.83
N ILE A 120 17.02 18.20 -16.61
CA ILE A 120 18.40 18.08 -16.11
C ILE A 120 18.80 16.63 -15.90
N LEU A 121 17.88 15.78 -15.45
CA LEU A 121 18.11 14.34 -15.31
C LEU A 121 18.31 13.68 -16.67
N LEU A 122 17.47 14.01 -17.66
CA LEU A 122 17.59 13.48 -19.02
C LEU A 122 18.93 13.87 -19.67
N LYS A 123 19.39 15.11 -19.46
CA LYS A 123 20.71 15.57 -19.91
C LYS A 123 21.83 14.75 -19.26
N PHE A 124 21.76 14.55 -17.94
CA PHE A 124 22.75 13.76 -17.20
C PHE A 124 22.75 12.28 -17.63
N MET A 125 21.57 11.69 -17.85
CA MET A 125 21.44 10.30 -18.33
C MET A 125 21.95 10.14 -19.78
N LYS A 126 21.76 11.15 -20.64
CA LYS A 126 22.32 11.18 -22.01
C LYS A 126 23.84 11.19 -22.00
N SER A 127 24.48 11.85 -21.03
CA SER A 127 25.97 11.82 -20.86
C SER A 127 26.48 10.54 -20.18
N GLY A 128 25.67 9.50 -20.09
CA GLY A 128 26.01 8.21 -19.48
C GLY A 128 25.84 8.14 -17.98
N GLY A 129 25.43 9.23 -17.32
CA GLY A 129 25.26 9.30 -15.87
C GLY A 129 24.06 8.51 -15.35
N ILE A 130 24.14 8.11 -14.08
CA ILE A 130 23.09 7.43 -13.31
C ILE A 130 22.66 8.39 -12.19
N PRO A 131 21.50 9.07 -12.31
CA PRO A 131 20.99 9.91 -11.22
C PRO A 131 20.43 9.03 -10.09
N ILE A 132 20.85 9.31 -8.86
CA ILE A 132 20.32 8.72 -7.63
C ILE A 132 19.52 9.78 -6.91
N ILE A 133 18.22 9.59 -6.82
CA ILE A 133 17.29 10.64 -6.42
C ILE A 133 16.66 10.27 -5.07
N THR A 134 16.54 11.26 -4.20
CA THR A 134 15.85 11.08 -2.91
C THR A 134 14.36 10.79 -3.13
N GLY A 135 13.90 9.64 -2.66
CA GLY A 135 12.48 9.32 -2.61
C GLY A 135 11.76 10.02 -1.45
N PHE A 136 10.44 9.83 -1.31
CA PHE A 136 9.62 10.24 -0.19
C PHE A 136 9.43 11.77 -0.04
N GLN A 137 10.13 12.60 -0.76
CA GLN A 137 10.17 14.04 -0.58
C GLN A 137 9.98 14.85 -1.86
N GLY A 138 9.52 16.08 -1.70
CA GLY A 138 9.43 17.12 -2.72
C GLY A 138 9.57 18.49 -2.08
N ILE A 139 9.22 19.53 -2.83
CA ILE A 139 9.13 20.92 -2.37
C ILE A 139 7.77 21.51 -2.73
N ASN A 140 7.23 22.35 -1.86
CA ASN A 140 6.01 23.11 -2.14
C ASN A 140 6.32 24.45 -2.81
N SER A 141 5.29 25.22 -3.11
CA SER A 141 5.40 26.57 -3.72
C SER A 141 6.20 27.57 -2.89
N SER A 142 6.34 27.36 -1.58
CA SER A 142 7.16 28.17 -0.68
C SER A 142 8.60 27.64 -0.54
N PHE A 143 9.02 26.73 -1.42
CA PHE A 143 10.34 26.08 -1.38
C PHE A 143 10.64 25.31 -0.08
N ARG A 144 9.60 24.97 0.70
CA ARG A 144 9.76 24.13 1.87
C ARG A 144 9.73 22.65 1.46
N ILE A 145 10.58 21.84 2.10
CA ILE A 145 10.56 20.40 1.91
C ILE A 145 9.24 19.83 2.42
N THR A 146 8.65 18.94 1.65
CA THR A 146 7.44 18.19 2.00
C THR A 146 7.71 16.71 1.91
N THR A 147 7.02 15.90 2.73
CA THR A 147 7.06 14.44 2.62
C THR A 147 5.73 13.88 2.15
N LEU A 148 5.79 12.74 1.43
CA LEU A 148 4.66 12.14 0.71
C LEU A 148 3.86 11.14 1.57
N GLY A 149 4.21 10.97 2.83
CA GLY A 149 3.58 9.99 3.70
C GLY A 149 4.00 8.54 3.38
N ARG A 150 3.24 7.56 3.87
CA ARG A 150 3.58 6.13 3.71
C ARG A 150 3.61 5.72 2.25
N GLY A 151 4.65 4.97 1.84
CA GLY A 151 4.84 4.56 0.45
C GLY A 151 5.37 5.65 -0.46
N GLY A 152 5.75 6.81 0.09
CA GLY A 152 6.17 7.96 -0.70
C GLY A 152 7.34 7.70 -1.65
N SER A 153 8.29 6.82 -1.30
CA SER A 153 9.37 6.47 -2.24
C SER A 153 8.88 5.63 -3.45
N ASP A 154 7.82 4.82 -3.28
CA ASP A 154 7.19 4.11 -4.41
C ASP A 154 6.47 5.12 -5.31
N ALA A 155 5.73 6.07 -4.72
CA ALA A 155 5.10 7.17 -5.45
C ALA A 155 6.14 8.02 -6.19
N SER A 156 7.28 8.35 -5.55
CA SER A 156 8.39 9.05 -6.21
C SER A 156 8.89 8.31 -7.44
N ALA A 157 9.05 6.98 -7.38
CA ALA A 157 9.53 6.18 -8.49
C ALA A 157 8.53 6.13 -9.65
N ILE A 158 7.26 5.98 -9.36
CA ILE A 158 6.18 5.95 -10.35
C ILE A 158 6.07 7.30 -11.06
N MET A 159 6.08 8.39 -10.30
CA MET A 159 6.03 9.73 -10.88
C MET A 159 7.30 10.05 -11.68
N LEU A 160 8.48 9.65 -11.18
CA LEU A 160 9.72 9.78 -11.96
C LEU A 160 9.64 8.99 -13.27
N ALA A 161 9.10 7.77 -13.25
CA ALA A 161 8.92 6.97 -14.45
C ALA A 161 8.00 7.67 -15.48
N LYS A 162 6.91 8.28 -15.01
CA LYS A 162 6.02 9.10 -15.85
C LYS A 162 6.78 10.25 -16.52
N PHE A 163 7.48 11.09 -15.73
CA PHE A 163 8.13 12.31 -16.25
C PHE A 163 9.38 12.02 -17.10
N LEU A 164 10.05 10.88 -16.88
CA LEU A 164 11.13 10.41 -17.75
C LEU A 164 10.63 9.63 -18.97
N LYS A 165 9.32 9.36 -19.07
CA LYS A 165 8.74 8.44 -20.07
C LYS A 165 9.48 7.10 -20.07
N ALA A 166 9.66 6.53 -18.89
CA ALA A 166 10.43 5.30 -18.72
C ALA A 166 9.69 4.09 -19.29
N ASP A 167 10.44 3.17 -19.88
CA ASP A 167 9.93 1.91 -20.41
C ASP A 167 9.60 0.91 -19.30
N GLU A 168 10.29 1.01 -18.15
CA GLU A 168 10.09 0.12 -17.01
C GLU A 168 10.25 0.86 -15.69
N CYS A 169 9.38 0.54 -14.72
CA CYS A 169 9.52 0.93 -13.32
C CYS A 169 9.67 -0.34 -12.47
N ILE A 170 10.83 -0.50 -11.81
CA ILE A 170 11.14 -1.70 -11.02
C ILE A 170 11.28 -1.32 -9.55
N ILE A 171 10.44 -1.89 -8.70
CA ILE A 171 10.46 -1.71 -7.25
C ILE A 171 11.18 -2.90 -6.62
N TYR A 172 12.38 -2.66 -6.10
CA TYR A 172 13.14 -3.61 -5.31
C TYR A 172 12.77 -3.52 -3.84
N THR A 173 12.37 -4.66 -3.28
CA THR A 173 11.92 -4.81 -1.89
C THR A 173 12.50 -6.08 -1.27
N ASP A 174 12.06 -6.42 -0.05
CA ASP A 174 12.49 -7.63 0.68
C ASP A 174 11.71 -8.89 0.27
N VAL A 175 10.64 -8.74 -0.50
CA VAL A 175 9.89 -9.88 -1.07
C VAL A 175 10.16 -10.00 -2.57
N ASP A 176 9.99 -11.20 -3.11
CA ASP A 176 10.27 -11.49 -4.51
C ASP A 176 9.04 -11.36 -5.43
N GLY A 177 7.99 -10.71 -4.96
CA GLY A 177 6.76 -10.44 -5.70
C GLY A 177 5.52 -10.48 -4.84
N VAL A 178 4.37 -10.42 -5.49
CA VAL A 178 3.04 -10.55 -4.89
C VAL A 178 2.66 -12.02 -4.90
N TYR A 179 2.08 -12.51 -3.79
CA TYR A 179 1.67 -13.89 -3.65
C TYR A 179 0.15 -14.03 -3.59
N THR A 180 -0.36 -15.20 -3.95
CA THR A 180 -1.80 -15.52 -3.88
C THR A 180 -2.41 -15.38 -2.49
N THR A 181 -1.59 -15.42 -1.46
CA THR A 181 -1.85 -15.01 -0.07
C THR A 181 -0.52 -14.84 0.67
N ASP A 182 -0.54 -14.38 1.93
CA ASP A 182 0.67 -14.25 2.74
C ASP A 182 1.33 -15.62 2.98
N PRO A 183 2.55 -15.88 2.48
CA PRO A 183 3.24 -17.15 2.67
C PRO A 183 3.47 -17.54 4.15
N ARG A 184 3.46 -16.56 5.07
CA ARG A 184 3.58 -16.80 6.52
C ARG A 184 2.30 -17.38 7.11
N LEU A 185 1.15 -17.16 6.45
CA LEU A 185 -0.15 -17.70 6.83
C LEU A 185 -0.46 -19.02 6.13
N HIS A 186 0.01 -19.19 4.88
CA HIS A 186 -0.22 -20.37 4.07
C HIS A 186 1.02 -20.72 3.24
N LYS A 187 1.71 -21.81 3.60
CA LYS A 187 3.00 -22.22 2.97
C LYS A 187 2.90 -22.56 1.48
N LYS A 188 1.70 -22.91 0.98
CA LYS A 188 1.45 -23.22 -0.43
C LYS A 188 1.11 -21.99 -1.28
N ALA A 189 1.21 -20.78 -0.71
CA ALA A 189 1.01 -19.56 -1.47
C ALA A 189 1.97 -19.49 -2.67
N LYS A 190 1.43 -19.23 -3.86
CA LYS A 190 2.20 -19.12 -5.10
C LYS A 190 2.42 -17.67 -5.48
N LYS A 191 3.58 -17.38 -6.03
CA LYS A 191 3.88 -16.07 -6.58
C LYS A 191 3.05 -15.80 -7.84
N ILE A 192 2.41 -14.64 -7.89
CA ILE A 192 1.65 -14.16 -9.03
C ILE A 192 2.62 -13.56 -10.02
N LYS A 193 2.64 -14.09 -11.26
CA LYS A 193 3.52 -13.56 -12.31
C LYS A 193 3.05 -12.18 -12.80
N LYS A 194 1.74 -12.01 -12.94
CA LYS A 194 1.10 -10.81 -13.49
C LYS A 194 -0.22 -10.56 -12.77
N ILE A 195 -0.50 -9.31 -12.40
CA ILE A 195 -1.69 -8.89 -11.67
C ILE A 195 -2.20 -7.56 -12.23
N PHE A 196 -3.53 -7.36 -12.28
CA PHE A 196 -4.12 -6.08 -12.65
C PHE A 196 -4.00 -5.04 -11.54
N TYR A 197 -3.99 -3.76 -11.92
CA TYR A 197 -3.97 -2.67 -10.93
C TYR A 197 -5.13 -2.78 -9.94
N ASP A 198 -6.34 -3.08 -10.40
CA ASP A 198 -7.52 -3.17 -9.53
C ASP A 198 -7.40 -4.29 -8.52
N GLU A 199 -6.93 -5.46 -8.94
CA GLU A 199 -6.65 -6.58 -8.03
C GLU A 199 -5.54 -6.24 -7.04
N MET A 200 -4.47 -5.59 -7.51
CA MET A 200 -3.37 -5.16 -6.65
C MET A 200 -3.80 -4.10 -5.63
N LEU A 201 -4.65 -3.14 -6.03
CA LEU A 201 -5.25 -2.14 -5.14
C LEU A 201 -6.04 -2.82 -4.03
N GLU A 202 -6.90 -3.79 -4.38
CA GLU A 202 -7.67 -4.53 -3.38
C GLU A 202 -6.75 -5.35 -2.47
N MET A 203 -5.76 -6.05 -3.01
CA MET A 203 -4.80 -6.79 -2.19
C MET A 203 -3.99 -5.87 -1.26
N ALA A 204 -3.56 -4.71 -1.73
CA ALA A 204 -2.81 -3.74 -0.94
C ALA A 204 -3.67 -3.14 0.19
N SER A 205 -4.91 -2.78 -0.10
CA SER A 205 -5.85 -2.22 0.89
C SER A 205 -6.23 -3.23 1.98
N LEU A 206 -6.20 -4.52 1.64
CA LEU A 206 -6.58 -5.62 2.51
C LEU A 206 -5.40 -6.31 3.22
N GLY A 207 -4.23 -5.68 3.26
CA GLY A 207 -3.11 -6.11 4.09
C GLY A 207 -1.93 -6.76 3.37
N SER A 208 -1.93 -6.83 2.05
CA SER A 208 -0.71 -7.13 1.30
C SER A 208 0.26 -5.96 1.45
N LYS A 209 1.34 -6.16 2.21
CA LYS A 209 2.31 -5.10 2.54
C LYS A 209 3.37 -4.87 1.46
N VAL A 210 3.16 -5.38 0.25
CA VAL A 210 4.14 -5.32 -0.85
C VAL A 210 4.23 -3.91 -1.42
N MET A 211 3.08 -3.26 -1.62
CA MET A 211 2.97 -1.87 -2.07
C MET A 211 1.87 -1.14 -1.30
N GLN A 212 1.97 0.19 -1.24
CA GLN A 212 0.89 1.01 -0.69
C GLN A 212 -0.21 1.23 -1.74
N PRO A 213 -1.50 1.24 -1.34
CA PRO A 213 -2.61 1.46 -2.26
C PRO A 213 -2.47 2.76 -3.07
N THR A 214 -2.03 3.85 -2.44
CA THR A 214 -1.81 5.14 -3.11
C THR A 214 -0.82 5.04 -4.26
N SER A 215 0.29 4.33 -4.07
CA SER A 215 1.29 4.14 -5.13
C SER A 215 0.77 3.30 -6.29
N VAL A 216 -0.04 2.27 -6.01
CA VAL A 216 -0.69 1.47 -7.07
C VAL A 216 -1.72 2.32 -7.82
N GLN A 217 -2.46 3.19 -7.11
CA GLN A 217 -3.39 4.13 -7.73
C GLN A 217 -2.67 5.12 -8.65
N ASP A 218 -1.53 5.68 -8.22
CA ASP A 218 -0.73 6.58 -9.05
C ASP A 218 -0.23 5.88 -10.31
N ALA A 219 0.20 4.63 -10.21
CA ALA A 219 0.62 3.83 -11.35
C ALA A 219 -0.53 3.57 -12.33
N LYS A 220 -1.71 3.23 -11.82
CA LYS A 220 -2.93 3.04 -12.62
C LYS A 220 -3.30 4.31 -13.38
N LEU A 221 -3.39 5.46 -12.68
CA LEU A 221 -3.76 6.75 -13.26
C LEU A 221 -2.78 7.22 -14.35
N ASN A 222 -1.51 6.88 -14.21
CA ASN A 222 -0.47 7.28 -15.15
C ASN A 222 -0.09 6.16 -16.14
N ASN A 223 -0.76 5.01 -16.09
CA ASN A 223 -0.52 3.84 -16.94
C ASN A 223 0.96 3.37 -16.93
N ILE A 224 1.56 3.31 -15.73
CA ILE A 224 2.95 2.92 -15.52
C ILE A 224 3.01 1.46 -15.05
N ASP A 225 3.48 0.56 -15.89
CA ASP A 225 3.74 -0.82 -15.52
C ASP A 225 4.83 -0.92 -14.45
N ILE A 226 4.56 -1.70 -13.38
CA ILE A 226 5.47 -1.87 -12.27
C ILE A 226 5.92 -3.32 -12.19
N GLN A 227 7.23 -3.54 -12.08
CA GLN A 227 7.78 -4.82 -11.70
C GLN A 227 8.20 -4.81 -10.22
N VAL A 228 7.63 -5.69 -9.41
CA VAL A 228 8.07 -5.90 -8.02
C VAL A 228 9.07 -7.04 -7.99
N LYS A 229 10.29 -6.78 -7.50
CA LYS A 229 11.39 -7.76 -7.43
C LYS A 229 12.08 -7.74 -6.07
N SER A 230 12.71 -8.86 -5.71
CA SER A 230 13.58 -8.89 -4.53
C SER A 230 14.92 -8.25 -4.81
N SER A 231 15.43 -7.47 -3.83
CA SER A 231 16.80 -6.99 -3.81
C SER A 231 17.81 -8.05 -3.30
N PHE A 232 17.32 -9.22 -2.82
CA PHE A 232 18.16 -10.24 -2.18
C PHE A 232 18.37 -11.50 -3.03
N ILE A 233 17.37 -11.84 -3.85
CA ILE A 233 17.40 -13.05 -4.67
C ILE A 233 17.11 -12.71 -6.13
N LYS A 234 17.86 -13.31 -7.04
CA LYS A 234 17.71 -13.11 -8.48
C LYS A 234 16.63 -14.06 -9.02
N LYS A 235 15.36 -13.69 -8.82
CA LYS A 235 14.20 -14.43 -9.35
C LYS A 235 13.24 -13.48 -10.08
N PRO A 236 12.46 -13.98 -11.06
CA PRO A 236 11.38 -13.20 -11.65
C PRO A 236 10.43 -12.69 -10.59
N GLY A 237 10.01 -11.44 -10.73
CA GLY A 237 9.07 -10.79 -9.81
C GLY A 237 7.61 -10.90 -10.26
N THR A 238 6.79 -9.95 -9.81
CA THR A 238 5.40 -9.76 -10.24
C THR A 238 5.30 -8.50 -11.09
N LEU A 239 4.63 -8.61 -12.24
CA LEU A 239 4.28 -7.47 -13.09
C LEU A 239 2.87 -6.98 -12.70
N ILE A 240 2.74 -5.69 -12.37
CA ILE A 240 1.49 -4.99 -12.14
C ILE A 240 1.20 -4.13 -13.35
N THR A 241 0.05 -4.32 -14.03
CA THR A 241 -0.21 -3.70 -15.34
C THR A 241 -1.70 -3.62 -15.64
N SER A 242 -2.09 -2.80 -16.62
CA SER A 242 -3.43 -2.79 -17.23
C SER A 242 -3.56 -3.73 -18.42
N SER A 243 -2.44 -4.20 -18.98
CA SER A 243 -2.43 -4.99 -20.21
C SER A 243 -3.15 -6.33 -20.05
N LYS A 244 -4.18 -6.57 -20.85
CA LYS A 244 -4.95 -7.83 -20.88
C LYS A 244 -4.24 -8.95 -21.63
N LYS A 245 -3.13 -8.70 -22.30
CA LYS A 245 -2.37 -9.74 -23.03
C LYS A 245 -1.82 -10.75 -22.03
N GLU A 246 -2.05 -12.04 -22.26
CA GLU A 246 -1.51 -13.17 -21.46
C GLU A 246 -1.98 -13.25 -20.00
N PHE A 247 -3.20 -12.81 -19.68
CA PHE A 247 -3.77 -13.11 -18.36
C PHE A 247 -4.18 -14.59 -18.27
N SER A 248 -3.89 -15.21 -17.13
CA SER A 248 -4.42 -16.54 -16.82
C SER A 248 -5.93 -16.43 -16.68
N ASN A 249 -6.68 -17.43 -17.20
CA ASN A 249 -8.14 -17.56 -17.05
C ASN A 249 -8.56 -17.86 -15.59
N LYS A 250 -7.78 -17.42 -14.59
CA LYS A 250 -8.10 -17.62 -13.18
C LYS A 250 -9.19 -16.66 -12.75
N ILE A 251 -10.23 -17.23 -12.18
CA ILE A 251 -11.37 -16.46 -11.66
C ILE A 251 -10.95 -15.67 -10.43
N ILE A 252 -10.15 -16.29 -9.53
CA ILE A 252 -9.61 -15.69 -8.32
C ILE A 252 -8.09 -15.59 -8.45
N THR A 253 -7.57 -14.41 -8.21
CA THR A 253 -6.14 -14.10 -8.28
C THR A 253 -5.46 -14.28 -6.94
N GLY A 254 -6.15 -13.94 -5.84
CA GLY A 254 -5.57 -14.04 -4.51
C GLY A 254 -6.56 -13.94 -3.37
N ILE A 255 -6.03 -14.18 -2.17
CA ILE A 255 -6.75 -14.10 -0.90
C ILE A 255 -5.97 -13.16 0.02
N SER A 256 -6.62 -12.10 0.48
CA SER A 256 -6.06 -11.18 1.47
C SER A 256 -6.76 -11.32 2.81
N SER A 257 -6.07 -10.95 3.89
CA SER A 257 -6.65 -10.96 5.22
C SER A 257 -6.09 -9.86 6.11
N THR A 258 -6.94 -9.32 6.98
CA THR A 258 -6.56 -8.37 8.04
C THR A 258 -6.88 -8.96 9.41
N LYS A 259 -6.03 -8.66 10.39
CA LYS A 259 -6.19 -9.16 11.78
C LYS A 259 -6.51 -8.06 12.79
N ASN A 260 -6.34 -6.82 12.41
CA ASN A 260 -6.44 -5.68 13.32
C ASN A 260 -7.74 -4.91 13.14
N ASP A 261 -8.82 -5.62 12.87
CA ASP A 261 -10.13 -5.01 12.74
C ASP A 261 -10.97 -5.28 14.00
N ALA A 262 -11.86 -4.35 14.34
CA ALA A 262 -12.86 -4.50 15.37
C ALA A 262 -14.24 -4.30 14.74
N LYS A 263 -15.20 -5.17 15.10
CA LYS A 263 -16.58 -5.07 14.70
C LYS A 263 -17.33 -4.25 15.75
N ILE A 264 -18.16 -3.33 15.30
CA ILE A 264 -19.08 -2.54 16.11
C ILE A 264 -20.48 -2.80 15.59
N THR A 265 -21.41 -3.08 16.48
CA THR A 265 -22.84 -3.21 16.14
C THR A 265 -23.66 -2.28 17.03
N ILE A 266 -24.43 -1.41 16.41
CA ILE A 266 -25.38 -0.52 17.04
C ILE A 266 -26.77 -1.07 16.73
N VAL A 267 -27.46 -1.58 17.75
CA VAL A 267 -28.73 -2.27 17.61
C VAL A 267 -29.89 -1.34 17.97
N GLY A 268 -30.96 -1.39 17.20
CA GLY A 268 -32.20 -0.65 17.50
C GLY A 268 -32.03 0.86 17.36
N VAL A 269 -31.32 1.30 16.34
CA VAL A 269 -31.23 2.73 16.01
C VAL A 269 -32.52 3.14 15.29
N LYS A 270 -33.12 4.27 15.71
CA LYS A 270 -34.34 4.79 15.07
C LYS A 270 -34.05 5.08 13.57
N ASP A 271 -34.79 4.37 12.70
CA ASP A 271 -34.61 4.52 11.25
C ASP A 271 -35.22 5.83 10.75
N LYS A 272 -34.36 6.72 10.29
CA LYS A 272 -34.76 8.01 9.72
C LYS A 272 -33.65 8.51 8.77
N PRO A 273 -34.00 9.31 7.74
CA PRO A 273 -33.03 9.93 6.89
C PRO A 273 -31.95 10.69 7.68
N GLY A 274 -30.68 10.46 7.34
CA GLY A 274 -29.52 11.11 7.97
C GLY A 274 -28.98 10.41 9.22
N ILE A 275 -29.56 9.29 9.68
CA ILE A 275 -29.07 8.59 10.87
C ILE A 275 -27.67 8.04 10.68
N ALA A 276 -27.37 7.41 9.54
CA ALA A 276 -26.02 6.94 9.21
C ALA A 276 -25.01 8.10 9.21
N ALA A 277 -25.37 9.23 8.59
CA ALA A 277 -24.52 10.43 8.62
C ALA A 277 -24.24 10.91 10.05
N SER A 278 -25.25 10.87 10.93
CA SER A 278 -25.09 11.25 12.35
C SER A 278 -24.15 10.33 13.12
N ILE A 279 -24.09 9.03 12.76
CA ILE A 279 -23.18 8.04 13.36
C ILE A 279 -21.76 8.24 12.87
N PHE A 280 -21.57 8.40 11.54
CA PHE A 280 -20.25 8.40 10.95
C PHE A 280 -19.56 9.77 10.92
N LYS A 281 -20.30 10.89 11.03
CA LYS A 281 -19.72 12.24 11.06
C LYS A 281 -18.67 12.41 12.17
N PRO A 282 -18.95 12.08 13.44
CA PRO A 282 -17.92 12.20 14.50
C PRO A 282 -16.68 11.33 14.24
N LEU A 283 -16.82 10.18 13.59
CA LEU A 283 -15.71 9.30 13.26
C LEU A 283 -14.83 9.95 12.18
N SER A 284 -15.44 10.51 11.14
CA SER A 284 -14.74 11.22 10.06
C SER A 284 -13.98 12.45 10.58
N GLU A 285 -14.62 13.27 11.42
CA GLU A 285 -13.99 14.46 12.04
C GLU A 285 -12.79 14.07 12.94
N ASN A 286 -12.78 12.84 13.41
CA ASN A 286 -11.69 12.28 14.23
C ASN A 286 -10.72 11.40 13.45
N LEU A 287 -10.77 11.42 12.11
CA LEU A 287 -9.90 10.67 11.19
C LEU A 287 -9.96 9.15 11.39
N ILE A 288 -11.11 8.62 11.84
CA ILE A 288 -11.34 7.18 12.00
C ILE A 288 -11.91 6.62 10.70
N ASN A 289 -11.14 5.75 10.05
CA ASN A 289 -11.59 5.06 8.86
C ASN A 289 -12.56 3.92 9.20
N VAL A 290 -13.70 3.91 8.53
CA VAL A 290 -14.73 2.88 8.63
C VAL A 290 -14.66 1.97 7.41
N ASP A 291 -14.84 0.67 7.61
CA ASP A 291 -14.87 -0.36 6.57
C ASP A 291 -16.07 -1.28 6.81
N MET A 292 -16.47 -2.10 5.85
CA MET A 292 -17.57 -3.09 5.92
C MET A 292 -18.81 -2.57 6.65
N VAL A 293 -19.49 -1.58 6.09
CA VAL A 293 -20.74 -1.08 6.67
C VAL A 293 -21.92 -1.91 6.18
N VAL A 294 -22.71 -2.46 7.11
CA VAL A 294 -23.95 -3.21 6.84
C VAL A 294 -25.06 -2.63 7.68
N GLN A 295 -26.18 -2.31 7.05
CA GLN A 295 -27.38 -1.83 7.70
C GLN A 295 -28.53 -2.81 7.41
N ASN A 296 -29.22 -3.26 8.47
CA ASN A 296 -30.39 -4.14 8.37
C ASN A 296 -31.60 -3.42 8.94
N ILE A 297 -32.68 -3.38 8.17
CA ILE A 297 -33.97 -2.81 8.61
C ILE A 297 -34.67 -3.85 9.48
N SER A 298 -35.21 -3.41 10.64
CA SER A 298 -35.98 -4.29 11.51
C SER A 298 -37.38 -4.59 10.92
N LEU A 299 -37.99 -5.68 11.38
CA LEU A 299 -39.31 -6.13 10.89
C LEU A 299 -40.41 -5.08 11.01
N ASN A 300 -40.33 -4.18 11.97
CA ASN A 300 -41.29 -3.11 12.19
C ASN A 300 -41.03 -1.82 11.41
N ASN A 301 -39.98 -1.78 10.56
CA ASN A 301 -39.55 -0.62 9.76
C ASN A 301 -39.33 0.69 10.57
N LYS A 302 -39.17 0.61 11.90
CA LYS A 302 -38.95 1.77 12.78
C LYS A 302 -37.52 1.87 13.29
N GLU A 303 -36.81 0.76 13.28
CA GLU A 303 -35.45 0.63 13.78
C GLU A 303 -34.55 -0.02 12.73
N THR A 304 -33.27 0.23 12.84
CA THR A 304 -32.23 -0.40 12.03
C THR A 304 -31.07 -0.83 12.91
N ASP A 305 -30.42 -1.89 12.51
CA ASP A 305 -29.15 -2.29 13.09
C ASP A 305 -28.01 -1.91 12.13
N ILE A 306 -27.00 -1.25 12.66
CA ILE A 306 -25.84 -0.84 11.87
C ILE A 306 -24.59 -1.54 12.41
N THR A 307 -23.99 -2.38 11.57
CA THR A 307 -22.73 -3.05 11.86
C THR A 307 -21.64 -2.49 10.96
N PHE A 308 -20.50 -2.16 11.53
CA PHE A 308 -19.35 -1.72 10.76
C PHE A 308 -18.04 -2.16 11.41
N THR A 309 -16.94 -2.06 10.65
CA THR A 309 -15.61 -2.38 11.15
C THR A 309 -14.70 -1.14 11.11
N ILE A 310 -13.79 -1.09 12.05
CA ILE A 310 -12.73 -0.08 12.18
C ILE A 310 -11.41 -0.77 12.52
N LYS A 311 -10.32 -0.03 12.57
CA LYS A 311 -9.08 -0.54 13.16
C LYS A 311 -9.22 -0.71 14.67
N SER A 312 -8.68 -1.80 15.21
CA SER A 312 -8.79 -2.12 16.65
C SER A 312 -8.17 -1.05 17.55
N GLU A 313 -7.18 -0.30 17.05
CA GLU A 313 -6.56 0.82 17.76
C GLU A 313 -7.51 1.99 17.98
N ASP A 314 -8.49 2.18 17.08
CA ASP A 314 -9.47 3.27 17.15
C ASP A 314 -10.69 2.92 18.02
N LEU A 315 -10.79 1.69 18.52
CA LEU A 315 -12.02 1.20 19.15
C LEU A 315 -12.40 2.01 20.39
N LYS A 316 -11.46 2.27 21.29
CA LYS A 316 -11.75 3.05 22.54
C LYS A 316 -12.24 4.46 22.21
N LYS A 317 -11.63 5.10 21.20
CA LYS A 317 -12.03 6.44 20.74
C LYS A 317 -13.41 6.41 20.11
N THR A 318 -13.67 5.42 19.25
CA THR A 318 -14.97 5.23 18.60
C THR A 318 -16.10 4.98 19.62
N GLU A 319 -15.86 4.10 20.59
CA GLU A 319 -16.81 3.83 21.68
C GLU A 319 -17.20 5.12 22.42
N LYS A 320 -16.22 5.94 22.78
CA LYS A 320 -16.45 7.23 23.44
C LYS A 320 -17.28 8.17 22.55
N LEU A 321 -16.94 8.29 21.26
CA LEU A 321 -17.64 9.17 20.32
C LEU A 321 -19.10 8.74 20.13
N ILE A 322 -19.38 7.43 20.02
CA ILE A 322 -20.76 6.92 19.87
C ILE A 322 -21.57 7.15 21.14
N LYS A 323 -21.02 6.81 22.32
CA LYS A 323 -21.71 6.99 23.61
C LYS A 323 -22.01 8.46 23.94
N GLN A 324 -21.18 9.39 23.51
CA GLN A 324 -21.36 10.82 23.73
C GLN A 324 -22.28 11.48 22.69
N ASN A 325 -22.64 10.78 21.62
CA ASN A 325 -23.44 11.34 20.55
C ASN A 325 -24.94 11.36 20.90
N LYS A 326 -25.41 12.49 21.42
CA LYS A 326 -26.84 12.70 21.79
C LYS A 326 -27.82 12.70 20.61
N LYS A 327 -27.34 12.69 19.35
CA LYS A 327 -28.19 12.67 18.15
C LYS A 327 -28.67 11.28 17.76
N ILE A 328 -28.08 10.24 18.33
CA ILE A 328 -28.43 8.84 18.09
C ILE A 328 -29.02 8.22 19.36
N SER A 329 -30.16 7.57 19.18
CA SER A 329 -30.76 6.69 20.20
C SER A 329 -30.62 5.27 19.69
N TYR A 330 -30.19 4.36 20.55
CA TYR A 330 -30.01 2.95 20.25
C TYR A 330 -30.35 2.10 21.48
N ARG A 331 -30.66 0.84 21.23
CA ARG A 331 -31.01 -0.11 22.29
C ARG A 331 -29.75 -0.75 22.88
N GLU A 332 -28.83 -1.17 22.02
CA GLU A 332 -27.61 -1.87 22.43
C GLU A 332 -26.42 -1.44 21.60
N LEU A 333 -25.24 -1.45 22.20
CA LEU A 333 -23.98 -1.18 21.54
C LEU A 333 -22.98 -2.27 21.88
N SER A 334 -22.54 -3.06 20.90
CA SER A 334 -21.65 -4.18 21.10
C SER A 334 -20.34 -4.04 20.29
N PHE A 335 -19.27 -4.63 20.83
CA PHE A 335 -17.94 -4.58 20.27
C PHE A 335 -17.29 -5.96 20.26
N ASP A 336 -16.62 -6.30 19.15
CA ASP A 336 -15.82 -7.52 19.06
C ASP A 336 -14.47 -7.23 18.42
N LYS A 337 -13.39 -7.47 19.17
CA LYS A 337 -11.99 -7.34 18.73
C LYS A 337 -11.41 -8.62 18.16
N ASN A 338 -12.09 -9.74 18.36
CA ASN A 338 -11.59 -11.05 17.98
C ASN A 338 -12.03 -11.43 16.57
N VAL A 339 -12.08 -10.45 15.69
CA VAL A 339 -12.52 -10.61 14.30
C VAL A 339 -11.37 -10.38 13.32
N SER A 340 -11.46 -11.05 12.19
CA SER A 340 -10.54 -10.89 11.06
C SER A 340 -11.34 -10.88 9.77
N LYS A 341 -10.97 -10.00 8.86
CA LYS A 341 -11.53 -9.97 7.52
C LYS A 341 -10.71 -10.87 6.61
N VAL A 342 -11.39 -11.72 5.83
CA VAL A 342 -10.81 -12.55 4.78
C VAL A 342 -11.51 -12.23 3.48
N SER A 343 -10.74 -11.96 2.43
CA SER A 343 -11.26 -11.54 1.14
C SER A 343 -10.68 -12.37 0.02
N ILE A 344 -11.52 -12.83 -0.90
CA ILE A 344 -11.10 -13.35 -2.20
C ILE A 344 -11.15 -12.21 -3.21
N ILE A 345 -10.17 -12.17 -4.12
CA ILE A 345 -9.99 -11.07 -5.08
C ILE A 345 -9.72 -11.67 -6.45
N GLY A 346 -10.40 -11.15 -7.48
CA GLY A 346 -10.16 -11.54 -8.86
C GLY A 346 -11.14 -10.93 -9.83
N VAL A 347 -10.66 -10.36 -10.93
CA VAL A 347 -11.50 -9.78 -11.99
C VAL A 347 -12.37 -10.82 -12.70
N GLY A 348 -12.01 -12.10 -12.65
CA GLY A 348 -12.81 -13.18 -13.24
C GLY A 348 -14.15 -13.41 -12.53
N MET A 349 -14.37 -12.84 -11.35
CA MET A 349 -15.66 -12.92 -10.64
C MET A 349 -16.78 -12.17 -11.36
N ILE A 350 -16.45 -11.10 -12.10
CA ILE A 350 -17.43 -10.29 -12.84
C ILE A 350 -18.28 -11.14 -13.80
N THR A 351 -17.65 -12.14 -14.40
CA THR A 351 -18.29 -12.96 -15.46
C THR A 351 -18.60 -14.39 -15.00
N THR A 352 -18.32 -14.73 -13.74
CA THR A 352 -18.46 -16.11 -13.24
C THR A 352 -19.48 -16.18 -12.10
N PRO A 353 -20.70 -16.67 -12.33
CA PRO A 353 -21.68 -16.86 -11.25
C PRO A 353 -21.27 -17.97 -10.29
N GLY A 354 -21.81 -17.91 -9.05
CA GLY A 354 -21.63 -18.95 -8.05
C GLY A 354 -20.36 -18.86 -7.19
N ILE A 355 -19.49 -17.89 -7.40
CA ILE A 355 -18.26 -17.72 -6.61
C ILE A 355 -18.56 -17.47 -5.14
N THR A 356 -19.57 -16.66 -4.85
CA THR A 356 -20.04 -16.39 -3.48
C THR A 356 -20.46 -17.68 -2.77
N TYR A 357 -21.25 -18.52 -3.43
CA TYR A 357 -21.68 -19.81 -2.90
C TYR A 357 -20.48 -20.72 -2.60
N ARG A 358 -19.55 -20.84 -3.54
CA ARG A 358 -18.34 -21.65 -3.38
C ARG A 358 -17.49 -21.17 -2.19
N MET A 359 -17.33 -19.87 -2.01
CA MET A 359 -16.63 -19.29 -0.86
C MET A 359 -17.31 -19.70 0.45
N PHE A 360 -18.64 -19.56 0.54
CA PHE A 360 -19.38 -19.88 1.75
C PHE A 360 -19.39 -21.38 2.04
N GLN A 361 -19.52 -22.23 1.02
CA GLN A 361 -19.46 -23.67 1.16
C GLN A 361 -18.08 -24.13 1.66
N ALA A 362 -16.99 -23.55 1.14
CA ALA A 362 -15.64 -23.85 1.58
C ALA A 362 -15.43 -23.48 3.07
N LEU A 363 -15.97 -22.36 3.53
CA LEU A 363 -15.91 -21.94 4.94
C LEU A 363 -16.80 -22.81 5.83
N ALA A 364 -18.03 -23.11 5.40
CA ALA A 364 -18.98 -23.97 6.13
C ALA A 364 -18.43 -25.38 6.32
N SER A 365 -17.79 -25.98 5.29
CA SER A 365 -17.15 -27.31 5.38
C SER A 365 -16.06 -27.38 6.46
N LYS A 366 -15.53 -26.22 6.88
CA LYS A 366 -14.55 -26.09 7.97
C LYS A 366 -15.18 -25.61 9.28
N LYS A 367 -16.51 -25.56 9.37
CA LYS A 367 -17.24 -25.08 10.54
C LYS A 367 -16.83 -23.65 10.94
N ILE A 368 -16.63 -22.77 9.94
CA ILE A 368 -16.29 -21.36 10.14
C ILE A 368 -17.55 -20.54 9.93
N ASN A 369 -17.99 -19.88 11.00
CA ASN A 369 -19.14 -18.98 10.95
C ASN A 369 -18.74 -17.62 10.35
N ILE A 370 -19.61 -17.06 9.51
CA ILE A 370 -19.47 -15.75 8.88
C ILE A 370 -20.30 -14.75 9.68
N MET A 371 -19.70 -13.64 10.08
CA MET A 371 -20.36 -12.59 10.90
C MET A 371 -20.85 -11.42 10.05
N VAL A 372 -20.12 -11.05 9.02
CA VAL A 372 -20.45 -9.96 8.10
C VAL A 372 -19.98 -10.35 6.70
N ILE A 373 -20.73 -9.94 5.69
CA ILE A 373 -20.43 -10.15 4.28
C ILE A 373 -20.43 -8.79 3.59
N SER A 374 -19.46 -8.56 2.71
CA SER A 374 -19.42 -7.41 1.80
C SER A 374 -18.91 -7.86 0.45
N THR A 375 -19.56 -7.47 -0.61
CA THR A 375 -19.23 -7.87 -1.97
C THR A 375 -19.04 -6.65 -2.86
N SER A 376 -18.14 -6.78 -3.84
CA SER A 376 -18.00 -5.88 -4.98
C SER A 376 -17.79 -6.73 -6.25
N GLU A 377 -17.63 -6.10 -7.39
CA GLU A 377 -17.42 -6.81 -8.66
C GLU A 377 -16.20 -7.73 -8.67
N ILE A 378 -15.12 -7.34 -8.00
CA ILE A 378 -13.83 -8.06 -8.01
C ILE A 378 -13.39 -8.56 -6.62
N LYS A 379 -14.26 -8.43 -5.61
CA LYS A 379 -13.94 -8.80 -4.23
C LYS A 379 -15.15 -9.31 -3.46
N ILE A 380 -14.96 -10.39 -2.71
CA ILE A 380 -15.90 -10.84 -1.68
C ILE A 380 -15.14 -10.90 -0.37
N SER A 381 -15.62 -10.17 0.62
CA SER A 381 -15.04 -10.09 1.96
C SER A 381 -15.99 -10.68 2.99
N VAL A 382 -15.45 -11.46 3.89
CA VAL A 382 -16.18 -11.99 5.06
C VAL A 382 -15.44 -11.64 6.34
N LEU A 383 -16.20 -11.33 7.37
CA LEU A 383 -15.68 -11.17 8.73
C LEU A 383 -15.91 -12.49 9.48
N ILE A 384 -14.85 -13.01 10.07
CA ILE A 384 -14.83 -14.28 10.81
C ILE A 384 -14.09 -14.12 12.13
N SER A 385 -14.25 -15.07 13.04
CA SER A 385 -13.41 -15.11 14.25
C SER A 385 -11.92 -15.25 13.91
N SER A 386 -11.08 -14.43 14.53
CA SER A 386 -9.63 -14.36 14.27
C SER A 386 -8.91 -15.71 14.46
N LYS A 387 -9.41 -16.58 15.35
CA LYS A 387 -8.88 -17.95 15.56
C LYS A 387 -8.95 -18.82 14.31
N ASN A 388 -9.86 -18.52 13.39
CA ASN A 388 -10.12 -19.31 12.20
C ASN A 388 -9.36 -18.83 10.95
N ILE A 389 -8.60 -17.75 11.00
CA ILE A 389 -8.03 -17.09 9.82
C ILE A 389 -7.16 -18.04 8.97
N LYS A 390 -6.25 -18.80 9.59
CA LYS A 390 -5.39 -19.76 8.87
C LYS A 390 -6.20 -20.87 8.22
N LYS A 391 -7.22 -21.38 8.93
CA LYS A 391 -8.11 -22.44 8.45
C LYS A 391 -8.97 -21.95 7.28
N ALA A 392 -9.48 -20.71 7.34
CA ALA A 392 -10.23 -20.07 6.28
C ALA A 392 -9.36 -19.89 5.02
N ILE A 393 -8.16 -19.30 5.15
CA ILE A 393 -7.24 -19.10 4.04
C ILE A 393 -6.91 -20.44 3.36
N ALA A 394 -6.59 -21.49 4.12
CA ALA A 394 -6.27 -22.80 3.55
C ALA A 394 -7.46 -23.42 2.80
N ALA A 395 -8.68 -23.29 3.34
CA ALA A 395 -9.89 -23.80 2.70
C ALA A 395 -10.17 -23.07 1.37
N LEU A 396 -10.10 -21.75 1.38
CA LEU A 396 -10.35 -20.93 0.19
C LEU A 396 -9.25 -21.09 -0.87
N HIS A 397 -7.99 -21.21 -0.44
CA HIS A 397 -6.86 -21.40 -1.33
C HIS A 397 -6.97 -22.73 -2.11
N LYS A 398 -7.41 -23.81 -1.42
CA LYS A 398 -7.70 -25.10 -2.04
C LYS A 398 -8.92 -25.00 -2.96
N GLU A 399 -10.02 -24.39 -2.51
CA GLU A 399 -11.28 -24.29 -3.28
C GLU A 399 -11.07 -23.58 -4.62
N PHE A 400 -10.31 -22.48 -4.61
CA PHE A 400 -10.06 -21.69 -5.81
C PHE A 400 -8.79 -22.11 -6.57
N LYS A 401 -8.21 -23.27 -6.25
CA LYS A 401 -7.05 -23.89 -6.94
C LYS A 401 -5.85 -22.92 -7.03
N LEU A 402 -5.55 -22.23 -5.95
CA LEU A 402 -4.43 -21.31 -5.85
C LEU A 402 -3.13 -21.99 -5.37
N ASP A 403 -3.24 -23.24 -4.90
CA ASP A 403 -2.11 -24.10 -4.48
C ASP A 403 -1.14 -24.43 -5.61
#